data_d70b23194e480c6084198a1f488ada26
#
_entry.id   d70b23194e480c6084198a1f488ada26
#
_cell.length_a   1.000
_cell.length_b   1.000
_cell.length_c   1.000
_cell.angle_alpha   90.00
_cell.angle_beta   90.00
_cell.angle_gamma   90.00
#
_symmetry.space_group_name_H-M   'P 1'
#
loop_
_entity.id
_entity.type
_entity.pdbx_description
1 polymer ?
#
loop_
_entity_poly.entity_id
_entity_poly.type
_entity_poly.pdbx_seq_one_letter_code
_entity_poly.pdbx_strand_id
1 'polypeptide(L)'
;MKRIEVISLDRIGLVGEISNVIRRLNGNIITHTANVLTDEKNNLVSHFTADIHFETASEDETVSRRLRRIKNVRQVIISDL
;
A
#
# COMPACT_ATOMS: atom_id res chain seq x y z
N MET A 1 -1.75 -8.35 -13.34
CA MET A 1 -0.99 -8.02 -12.12
C MET A 1 -0.97 -6.52 -11.91
N LYS A 2 -1.07 -6.09 -10.68
CA LYS A 2 -1.05 -4.67 -10.30
C LYS A 2 0.17 -4.36 -9.46
N ARG A 3 0.70 -3.15 -9.61
CA ARG A 3 1.66 -2.59 -8.67
C ARG A 3 0.98 -1.52 -7.83
N ILE A 4 1.11 -1.64 -6.51
CA ILE A 4 0.55 -0.67 -5.57
C ILE A 4 1.68 -0.03 -4.80
N GLU A 5 1.68 1.29 -4.75
CA GLU A 5 2.58 2.09 -3.93
C GLU A 5 1.76 2.82 -2.88
N VAL A 6 2.16 2.69 -1.63
CA VAL A 6 1.51 3.36 -0.51
C VAL A 6 2.54 4.23 0.20
N ILE A 7 2.27 5.52 0.26
CA ILE A 7 3.11 6.48 0.96
C ILE A 7 2.38 6.93 2.21
N SER A 8 3.02 6.74 3.36
CA SER A 8 2.40 6.97 4.67
C SER A 8 3.42 7.44 5.67
N LEU A 9 2.98 8.15 6.70
CA LEU A 9 3.81 8.32 7.89
C LEU A 9 4.13 6.93 8.45
N ASP A 10 5.39 6.71 8.78
CA ASP A 10 5.83 5.41 9.29
C ASP A 10 5.33 5.18 10.72
N ARG A 11 4.97 3.94 11.01
CA ARG A 11 4.60 3.48 12.36
C ARG A 11 4.69 1.97 12.46
N ILE A 12 4.78 1.50 13.70
CA ILE A 12 4.79 0.06 13.98
C ILE A 12 3.48 -0.56 13.47
N GLY A 13 3.59 -1.68 12.76
CA GLY A 13 2.44 -2.43 12.26
C GLY A 13 1.89 -1.94 10.92
N LEU A 14 2.45 -0.87 10.35
CA LEU A 14 1.94 -0.30 9.10
C LEU A 14 1.93 -1.30 7.95
N VAL A 15 3.04 -2.00 7.71
CA VAL A 15 3.14 -2.97 6.61
C VAL A 15 2.14 -4.10 6.79
N GLY A 16 1.96 -4.58 8.03
CA GLY A 16 0.97 -5.61 8.33
C GLY A 16 -0.46 -5.15 8.05
N GLU A 17 -0.78 -3.90 8.39
CA GLU A 17 -2.11 -3.33 8.14
C GLU A 17 -2.39 -3.18 6.65
N ILE A 18 -1.41 -2.68 5.89
CA ILE A 18 -1.51 -2.59 4.42
C ILE A 18 -1.73 -3.98 3.82
N SER A 19 -0.92 -4.95 4.24
CA SER A 19 -1.02 -6.33 3.74
C SER A 19 -2.36 -6.96 4.06
N ASN A 20 -2.93 -6.68 5.24
CA ASN A 20 -4.25 -7.21 5.62
C ASN A 20 -5.36 -6.64 4.73
N VAL A 21 -5.32 -5.35 4.42
CA VAL A 21 -6.30 -4.74 3.51
C VAL A 21 -6.22 -5.38 2.13
N ILE A 22 -5.02 -5.56 1.60
CA ILE A 22 -4.82 -6.20 0.30
C ILE A 22 -5.37 -7.62 0.29
N ARG A 23 -5.09 -8.41 1.33
CA ARG A 23 -5.60 -9.79 1.42
C ARG A 23 -7.11 -9.85 1.52
N ARG A 24 -7.74 -8.92 2.24
CA ARG A 24 -9.21 -8.85 2.32
C ARG A 24 -9.86 -8.54 0.99
N LEU A 25 -9.12 -7.94 0.07
CA LEU A 25 -9.55 -7.66 -1.29
C LEU A 25 -9.17 -8.79 -2.26
N ASN A 26 -8.81 -9.96 -1.75
CA ASN A 26 -8.37 -11.13 -2.52
C ASN A 26 -7.09 -10.89 -3.32
N GLY A 27 -6.23 -10.03 -2.79
CA GLY A 27 -4.91 -9.78 -3.38
C GLY A 27 -3.87 -10.72 -2.80
N ASN A 28 -3.13 -11.36 -3.68
CA ASN A 28 -1.96 -12.14 -3.32
C ASN A 28 -0.71 -11.31 -3.60
N ILE A 29 0.03 -10.99 -2.55
CA ILE A 29 1.28 -10.21 -2.67
C ILE A 29 2.37 -11.14 -3.17
N ILE A 30 2.88 -10.85 -4.36
CA ILE A 30 3.96 -11.64 -4.97
C ILE A 30 5.32 -11.17 -4.45
N THR A 31 5.53 -9.85 -4.48
CA THR A 31 6.74 -9.23 -3.93
C THR A 31 6.35 -7.92 -3.27
N HIS A 32 7.13 -7.50 -2.28
CA HIS A 32 6.99 -6.16 -1.75
C HIS A 32 8.32 -5.64 -1.21
N THR A 33 8.44 -4.32 -1.17
CA THR A 33 9.51 -3.62 -0.49
C THR A 33 8.91 -2.51 0.36
N ALA A 34 9.58 -2.19 1.45
CA ALA A 34 9.20 -1.06 2.29
C ALA A 34 10.47 -0.31 2.67
N ASN A 35 10.53 0.95 2.31
CA ASN A 35 11.64 1.84 2.62
C ASN A 35 11.15 2.99 3.49
N VAL A 36 11.92 3.34 4.50
CA VAL A 36 11.61 4.49 5.36
C VAL A 36 12.58 5.61 5.03
N LEU A 37 12.03 6.76 4.69
CA LEU A 37 12.77 7.95 4.32
C LEU A 37 12.34 9.10 5.25
N THR A 38 13.20 10.10 5.36
CA THR A 38 12.89 11.30 6.13
C THR A 38 12.41 12.39 5.19
N ASP A 39 11.27 13.01 5.50
CA ASP A 39 10.77 14.14 4.73
C ASP A 39 11.44 15.47 5.16
N GLU A 40 11.03 16.57 4.53
CA GLU A 40 11.60 17.91 4.80
C GLU A 40 11.40 18.37 6.25
N LYS A 41 10.41 17.83 6.94
CA LYS A 41 10.08 18.16 8.33
C LYS A 41 10.65 17.14 9.32
N ASN A 42 11.57 16.28 8.89
CA ASN A 42 12.13 15.19 9.68
C ASN A 42 11.12 14.13 10.13
N ASN A 43 9.98 14.03 9.45
CA ASN A 43 9.06 12.91 9.69
C ASN A 43 9.55 11.67 8.96
N LEU A 44 9.42 10.52 9.59
CA LEU A 44 9.68 9.25 8.95
C LEU A 44 8.51 8.88 8.05
N VAL A 45 8.79 8.66 6.77
CA VAL A 45 7.78 8.34 5.75
C VAL A 45 8.09 6.97 5.17
N SER A 46 7.10 6.09 5.19
CA SER A 46 7.20 4.76 4.60
C SER A 46 6.78 4.80 3.14
N HIS A 47 7.61 4.24 2.27
CA HIS A 47 7.31 3.95 0.88
C HIS A 47 7.16 2.44 0.73
N PHE A 48 5.93 1.98 0.66
CA PHE A 48 5.60 0.57 0.44
C PHE A 48 5.26 0.36 -1.03
N THR A 49 5.90 -0.62 -1.67
CA THR A 49 5.63 -1.00 -3.05
C THR A 49 5.40 -2.49 -3.10
N ALA A 50 4.31 -2.93 -3.72
CA ALA A 50 4.00 -4.35 -3.85
C ALA A 50 3.47 -4.67 -5.24
N ASP A 51 3.87 -5.83 -5.74
CA ASP A 51 3.29 -6.43 -6.94
C ASP A 51 2.28 -7.47 -6.49
N ILE A 52 1.05 -7.34 -6.96
CA ILE A 52 -0.10 -8.07 -6.43
C ILE A 52 -0.88 -8.72 -7.56
N HIS A 53 -1.21 -9.99 -7.37
CA HIS A 53 -2.17 -10.69 -8.20
C HIS A 53 -3.51 -10.73 -7.47
N PHE A 54 -4.55 -10.12 -8.06
CA PHE A 54 -5.90 -10.20 -7.54
C PHE A 54 -6.61 -11.39 -8.15
N GLU A 55 -7.10 -12.29 -7.29
CA GLU A 55 -7.82 -13.49 -7.74
C GLU A 55 -9.19 -13.17 -8.28
N THR A 56 -9.81 -12.11 -7.75
CA THR A 56 -11.07 -11.59 -8.26
C THR A 56 -10.85 -10.17 -8.74
N ALA A 57 -11.54 -9.79 -9.83
CA ALA A 57 -11.43 -8.43 -10.34
C ALA A 57 -11.92 -7.43 -9.29
N SER A 58 -11.08 -6.46 -9.00
CA SER A 58 -11.41 -5.32 -8.14
C SER A 58 -11.08 -4.05 -8.89
N GLU A 59 -11.94 -3.04 -8.76
CA GLU A 59 -11.65 -1.74 -9.34
C GLU A 59 -10.53 -1.06 -8.58
N ASP A 60 -9.62 -0.41 -9.30
CA ASP A 60 -8.51 0.33 -8.71
C ASP A 60 -9.00 1.37 -7.71
N GLU A 61 -10.12 2.01 -8.00
CA GLU A 61 -10.72 3.01 -7.10
C GLU A 61 -11.13 2.40 -5.75
N THR A 62 -11.69 1.20 -5.76
CA THR A 62 -12.07 0.50 -4.53
C THR A 62 -10.84 0.16 -3.70
N VAL A 63 -9.81 -0.38 -4.34
CA VAL A 63 -8.55 -0.72 -3.68
C VAL A 63 -7.90 0.52 -3.08
N SER A 64 -7.79 1.58 -3.87
CA SER A 64 -7.21 2.85 -3.44
C SER A 64 -7.95 3.43 -2.25
N ARG A 65 -9.28 3.46 -2.31
CA ARG A 65 -10.12 4.01 -1.23
C ARG A 65 -9.94 3.23 0.07
N ARG A 66 -9.87 1.90 0.00
CA ARG A 66 -9.68 1.06 1.18
C ARG A 66 -8.31 1.29 1.81
N LEU A 67 -7.27 1.42 1.00
CA LEU A 67 -5.92 1.70 1.49
C LEU A 67 -5.81 3.10 2.08
N ARG A 68 -6.47 4.09 1.49
CA ARG A 68 -6.46 5.46 2.02
C ARG A 68 -7.17 5.60 3.36
N ARG A 69 -7.98 4.65 3.78
CA ARG A 69 -8.60 4.63 5.11
C ARG A 69 -7.61 4.28 6.22
N ILE A 70 -6.48 3.70 5.88
CA ILE A 70 -5.44 3.41 6.87
C ILE A 70 -4.91 4.74 7.40
N LYS A 71 -4.82 4.84 8.73
CA LYS A 71 -4.38 6.07 9.39
C LYS A 71 -3.02 6.51 8.86
N ASN A 72 -2.91 7.80 8.56
CA ASN A 72 -1.69 8.47 8.11
C ASN A 72 -1.22 8.13 6.70
N VAL A 73 -2.02 7.39 5.91
CA VAL A 73 -1.73 7.20 4.49
C VAL A 73 -1.90 8.54 3.77
N ARG A 74 -0.85 8.95 3.05
CA ARG A 74 -0.83 10.21 2.29
C ARG A 74 -1.19 10.02 0.83
N GLN A 75 -0.75 8.90 0.24
CA GLN A 75 -0.92 8.68 -1.19
C GLN A 75 -0.95 7.20 -1.50
N VAL A 76 -1.81 6.82 -2.44
CA VAL A 76 -1.88 5.48 -3.01
C VAL A 76 -1.80 5.60 -4.52
N ILE A 77 -0.88 4.86 -5.13
CA ILE A 77 -0.68 4.82 -6.58
C ILE A 77 -0.86 3.38 -7.03
N ILE A 78 -1.75 3.16 -7.99
CA ILE A 78 -2.00 1.83 -8.56
C ILE A 78 -1.73 1.89 -10.05
N SER A 79 -0.94 0.93 -10.53
CA SER A 79 -0.64 0.81 -11.95
C SER A 79 -0.71 -0.63 -12.40
N ASP A 80 -0.98 -0.84 -13.68
CA ASP A 80 -0.94 -2.15 -14.30
C ASP A 80 0.50 -2.53 -14.64
N LEU A 81 0.82 -3.79 -14.48
CA LEU A 81 2.09 -4.36 -14.89
C LEU A 81 1.97 -5.14 -16.19
#